data_c2f150ec9d0694ff58ab0b9f5df5e2d1
#
_entry.id   c2f150ec9d0694ff58ab0b9f5df5e2d1
#
_cell.length_a   1.000
_cell.length_b   1.000
_cell.length_c   1.000
_cell.angle_alpha   90.00
_cell.angle_beta   90.00
_cell.angle_gamma   90.00
#
_symmetry.space_group_name_H-M   'P 1'
#
loop_
_entity.id
_entity.type
_entity.pdbx_description
1 polymer ?
#
loop_
_entity_poly.entity_id
_entity_poly.type
_entity_poly.pdbx_seq_one_letter_code
_entity_poly.pdbx_strand_id
1 'polypeptide(L)'
;MKNQYYIDRSLKSLWNPCTQMKIQQAQSIIPIRRGEGVWLYDYDDKKYLDAISSWWVNLFGHNQSEIKKFITDQLDLVEHIMLAGL
;
A
#
# COMPACT_ATOMS: atom_id res chain seq x y z
N MET A 1 17.24 -10.78 4.65
CA MET A 1 16.11 -10.68 3.71
C MET A 1 15.62 -9.24 3.67
N LYS A 2 15.29 -8.74 2.50
CA LYS A 2 14.86 -7.32 2.33
C LYS A 2 13.57 -7.02 3.10
N ASN A 3 12.65 -7.97 3.16
CA ASN A 3 11.40 -7.85 3.91
C ASN A 3 11.64 -7.46 5.37
N GLN A 4 12.60 -8.07 6.06
CA GLN A 4 12.85 -7.82 7.48
C GLN A 4 13.19 -6.36 7.76
N TYR A 5 13.99 -5.74 6.92
CA TYR A 5 14.32 -4.32 7.05
C TYR A 5 13.08 -3.42 7.05
N TYR A 6 12.13 -3.67 6.15
CA TYR A 6 10.90 -2.87 6.07
C TYR A 6 9.90 -3.20 7.18
N ILE A 7 9.85 -4.47 7.62
CA ILE A 7 9.07 -4.89 8.78
C ILE A 7 9.51 -4.13 10.03
N ASP A 8 10.80 -4.12 10.32
CA ASP A 8 11.37 -3.45 11.50
C ASP A 8 11.09 -1.94 11.48
N ARG A 9 11.21 -1.30 10.33
CA ARG A 9 10.87 0.12 10.16
C ARG A 9 9.38 0.38 10.39
N SER A 10 8.51 -0.44 9.83
CA SER A 10 7.07 -0.32 10.00
C SER A 10 6.66 -0.44 11.47
N LEU A 11 7.16 -1.45 12.16
CA LEU A 11 6.86 -1.68 13.57
C LEU A 11 7.31 -0.52 14.49
N LYS A 12 8.36 0.19 14.11
CA LYS A 12 8.86 1.35 14.87
C LYS A 12 8.11 2.65 14.61
N SER A 13 7.50 2.79 13.43
CA SER A 13 7.06 4.10 12.94
C SER A 13 5.58 4.19 12.62
N LEU A 14 4.89 3.06 12.45
CA LEU A 14 3.50 3.03 11.99
C LEU A 14 2.58 2.41 13.04
N TRP A 15 1.46 3.07 13.24
CA TRP A 15 0.31 2.49 13.92
C TRP A 15 -0.69 2.02 12.85
N ASN A 16 -0.62 0.73 12.51
CA ASN A 16 -1.48 0.16 11.48
C ASN A 16 -2.94 0.11 11.96
N PRO A 17 -3.91 0.44 11.08
CA PRO A 17 -5.32 0.40 11.43
C PRO A 17 -5.80 -1.03 11.69
N CYS A 18 -6.82 -1.17 12.53
CA CYS A 18 -7.47 -2.44 12.85
C CYS A 18 -6.53 -3.55 13.34
N THR A 19 -5.41 -3.18 13.97
CA THR A 19 -4.42 -4.13 14.47
C THR A 19 -4.00 -3.82 15.90
N GLN A 20 -3.71 -4.89 16.66
CA GLN A 20 -3.07 -4.76 17.97
C GLN A 20 -1.56 -4.81 17.81
N MET A 21 -0.85 -3.81 18.34
CA MET A 21 0.61 -3.71 18.18
C MET A 21 1.36 -4.93 18.73
N LYS A 22 0.92 -5.51 19.86
CA LYS A 22 1.52 -6.72 20.42
C LYS A 22 1.38 -7.93 19.49
N ILE A 23 0.24 -8.08 18.84
CA ILE A 23 0.00 -9.16 17.88
C ILE A 23 0.87 -8.94 16.64
N GLN A 24 0.98 -7.69 16.17
CA GLN A 24 1.79 -7.34 15.02
C GLN A 24 3.29 -7.58 15.24
N GLN A 25 3.80 -7.46 16.46
CA GLN A 25 5.17 -7.81 16.80
C GLN A 25 5.42 -9.33 16.74
N ALA A 26 4.39 -10.13 17.01
CA ALA A 26 4.47 -11.59 16.99
C ALA A 26 4.13 -12.21 15.64
N GLN A 27 3.33 -11.52 14.81
CA GLN A 27 2.93 -11.97 13.48
C GLN A 27 3.64 -11.14 12.42
N SER A 28 4.26 -11.81 11.45
CA SER A 28 4.92 -11.13 10.35
C SER A 28 3.92 -10.34 9.51
N ILE A 29 4.15 -9.03 9.39
CA ILE A 29 3.50 -8.20 8.37
C ILE A 29 4.16 -8.49 7.02
N ILE A 30 3.41 -8.29 5.92
CA ILE A 30 3.91 -8.47 4.57
C ILE A 30 4.24 -7.08 3.99
N PRO A 31 5.51 -6.72 3.83
CA PRO A 31 5.90 -5.43 3.26
C PRO A 31 5.77 -5.47 1.74
N ILE A 32 4.68 -4.92 1.22
CA ILE A 32 4.42 -4.90 -0.21
C ILE A 32 5.28 -3.85 -0.90
N ARG A 33 5.99 -4.26 -1.95
CA ARG A 33 6.84 -3.42 -2.80
C ARG A 33 6.11 -2.90 -4.04
N ARG A 34 5.33 -3.76 -4.69
CA ARG A 34 4.62 -3.42 -5.93
C ARG A 34 3.37 -4.27 -6.10
N GLY A 35 2.47 -3.79 -6.96
CA GLY A 35 1.29 -4.52 -7.40
C GLY A 35 1.15 -4.49 -8.91
N GLU A 36 0.47 -5.50 -9.47
CA GLU A 36 0.14 -5.58 -10.90
C GLU A 36 -1.11 -6.44 -11.09
N GLY A 37 -2.17 -5.84 -11.60
CA GLY A 37 -3.47 -6.52 -11.73
C GLY A 37 -3.98 -6.98 -10.37
N VAL A 38 -4.16 -8.29 -10.20
CA VAL A 38 -4.61 -8.90 -8.94
C VAL A 38 -3.47 -9.34 -8.01
N TRP A 39 -2.22 -9.09 -8.42
CA TRP A 39 -1.07 -9.60 -7.72
C TRP A 39 -0.32 -8.52 -6.95
N LEU A 40 0.11 -8.87 -5.75
CA LEU A 40 1.02 -8.10 -4.91
C LEU A 40 2.35 -8.82 -4.79
N TYR A 41 3.43 -8.06 -4.67
CA TYR A 41 4.80 -8.59 -4.54
C TYR A 41 5.49 -7.91 -3.36
N ASP A 42 6.13 -8.68 -2.52
CA ASP A 42 6.95 -8.16 -1.43
C ASP A 42 8.38 -7.81 -1.89
N TYR A 43 9.22 -7.39 -0.95
CA TYR A 43 10.61 -7.00 -1.24
C TYR A 43 11.54 -8.19 -1.49
N ASP A 44 11.12 -9.41 -1.16
CA ASP A 44 11.84 -10.65 -1.46
C ASP A 44 11.26 -11.33 -2.72
N ASP A 45 10.44 -10.60 -3.51
CA ASP A 45 9.78 -11.00 -4.76
C ASP A 45 8.78 -12.16 -4.64
N LYS A 46 8.31 -12.44 -3.41
CA LYS A 46 7.21 -13.38 -3.21
C LYS A 46 5.91 -12.77 -3.68
N LYS A 47 5.09 -13.58 -4.33
CA LYS A 47 3.84 -13.20 -5.00
C LYS A 47 2.64 -13.60 -4.16
N TYR A 48 1.65 -12.70 -4.05
CA TYR A 48 0.41 -12.90 -3.31
C TYR A 48 -0.78 -12.50 -4.17
N LEU A 49 -1.85 -13.28 -4.13
CA LEU A 49 -3.13 -12.92 -4.73
C LEU A 49 -3.89 -11.97 -3.79
N ASP A 50 -4.23 -10.79 -4.27
CA ASP A 50 -5.10 -9.85 -3.54
C ASP A 50 -6.59 -10.19 -3.78
N ALA A 51 -7.05 -11.25 -3.14
CA ALA A 51 -8.41 -11.77 -3.33
C ALA A 51 -9.51 -10.88 -2.73
N ILE A 52 -9.15 -9.90 -1.90
CA ILE A 52 -10.10 -8.96 -1.27
C ILE A 52 -9.98 -7.55 -1.84
N SER A 53 -9.27 -7.37 -2.96
CA SER A 53 -9.08 -6.06 -3.62
C SER A 53 -8.61 -4.96 -2.66
N SER A 54 -7.62 -5.25 -1.80
CA SER A 54 -7.10 -4.35 -0.77
C SER A 54 -8.20 -3.70 0.07
N TRP A 55 -9.11 -4.55 0.56
CA TRP A 55 -10.31 -4.17 1.31
C TRP A 55 -11.38 -3.49 0.45
N TRP A 56 -11.64 -4.11 -0.71
CA TRP A 56 -12.71 -3.76 -1.67
C TRP A 56 -12.55 -2.42 -2.40
N VAL A 57 -11.41 -1.78 -2.31
CA VAL A 57 -11.20 -0.45 -2.90
C VAL A 57 -10.48 -0.49 -4.25
N ASN A 58 -9.89 -1.61 -4.62
CA ASN A 58 -9.11 -1.74 -5.86
C ASN A 58 -9.94 -2.38 -6.97
N LEU A 59 -10.79 -1.58 -7.61
CA LEU A 59 -11.74 -2.05 -8.62
C LEU A 59 -11.05 -2.44 -9.95
N PHE A 60 -10.01 -1.71 -10.36
CA PHE A 60 -9.40 -1.85 -11.70
C PHE A 60 -8.07 -2.62 -11.70
N GLY A 61 -7.68 -3.19 -10.60
CA GLY A 61 -6.40 -3.83 -10.41
C GLY A 61 -5.29 -2.88 -9.98
N HIS A 62 -4.22 -3.45 -9.43
CA HIS A 62 -3.04 -2.71 -8.98
C HIS A 62 -2.26 -2.14 -10.16
N ASN A 63 -1.68 -0.97 -9.97
CA ASN A 63 -0.78 -0.33 -10.91
C ASN A 63 -1.43 -0.01 -12.27
N GLN A 64 -2.69 0.37 -12.25
CA GLN A 64 -3.45 0.72 -13.44
C GLN A 64 -2.92 2.02 -14.04
N SER A 65 -2.48 1.96 -15.32
CA SER A 65 -1.72 3.03 -15.96
C SER A 65 -2.50 4.32 -16.17
N GLU A 66 -3.78 4.25 -16.54
CA GLU A 66 -4.62 5.42 -16.74
C GLU A 66 -4.88 6.18 -15.45
N ILE A 67 -5.20 5.45 -14.36
CA ILE A 67 -5.41 6.06 -13.04
C ILE A 67 -4.12 6.74 -12.57
N LYS A 68 -2.96 6.06 -12.72
CA LYS A 68 -1.67 6.66 -12.37
C LYS A 68 -1.41 7.95 -13.14
N LYS A 69 -1.69 7.92 -14.44
CA LYS A 69 -1.50 9.11 -15.29
C LYS A 69 -2.35 10.29 -14.79
N PHE A 70 -3.64 10.08 -14.54
CA PHE A 70 -4.51 11.15 -14.03
C PHE A 70 -4.06 11.70 -12.68
N ILE A 71 -3.62 10.83 -11.77
CA ILE A 71 -3.08 11.25 -10.47
C ILE A 71 -1.80 12.07 -10.67
N THR A 72 -0.87 11.62 -11.51
CA THR A 72 0.38 12.31 -11.79
C THR A 72 0.13 13.68 -12.44
N ASP A 73 -0.72 13.73 -13.45
CA ASP A 73 -1.09 14.98 -14.12
C ASP A 73 -1.67 16.00 -13.13
N GLN A 74 -2.50 15.55 -12.18
CA GLN A 74 -3.04 16.43 -11.13
C GLN A 74 -1.99 16.86 -10.11
N LEU A 75 -1.08 15.96 -9.70
CA LEU A 75 0.01 16.30 -8.78
C LEU A 75 0.97 17.34 -9.35
N ASP A 76 1.16 17.35 -10.67
CA ASP A 76 1.97 18.37 -11.35
C ASP A 76 1.33 19.78 -11.33
N LEU A 77 0.03 19.86 -11.04
CA LEU A 77 -0.71 21.12 -10.92
C LEU A 77 -0.87 21.58 -9.47
N VAL A 78 -1.43 20.72 -8.64
CA VAL A 78 -1.61 20.94 -7.19
C VAL A 78 -1.95 19.62 -6.49
N GLU A 79 -1.24 19.34 -5.40
CA GLU A 79 -1.40 18.11 -4.62
C GLU A 79 -2.58 18.16 -3.65
N HIS A 80 -2.87 19.32 -3.10
CA HIS A 80 -3.92 19.51 -2.11
C HIS A 80 -4.33 20.98 -1.96
N ILE A 81 -5.61 21.20 -1.73
CA ILE A 81 -6.16 22.48 -1.28
C ILE A 81 -7.16 22.24 -0.15
N MET A 82 -7.44 23.29 0.61
CA MET A 82 -8.55 23.27 1.57
C MET A 82 -9.89 23.23 0.84
N LEU A 83 -10.72 22.20 1.09
CA LEU A 83 -12.01 22.04 0.40
C LEU A 83 -13.18 22.68 1.15
N ALA A 84 -13.01 23.10 2.40
CA ALA A 84 -14.06 23.71 3.20
C ALA A 84 -14.23 25.19 2.86
N GLY A 85 -15.20 25.51 2.02
CA GLY A 85 -15.61 26.87 1.71
C GLY A 85 -14.85 27.54 0.55
N LEU A 86 -14.20 26.77 -0.29
CA LEU A 86 -13.63 27.22 -1.56
C LEU A 86 -14.51 26.83 -2.73
#